data_91a8b558a34c018f0874f2e1cae60a76
#
_entry.id   91a8b558a34c018f0874f2e1cae60a76
#
_cell.length_a   1.000
_cell.length_b   1.000
_cell.length_c   1.000
_cell.angle_alpha   90.00
_cell.angle_beta   90.00
_cell.angle_gamma   90.00
#
_symmetry.space_group_name_H-M   'P 1'
#
loop_
_entity.id
_entity.type
_entity.pdbx_description
1 polymer ?
#
loop_
_entity_poly.entity_id
_entity_poly.type
_entity_poly.pdbx_seq_one_letter_code
_entity_poly.pdbx_strand_id
1 'polypeptide(L)'
;MFTPITIDDFVKSYKKNNPSEKNSNIRAVLIETVQAKKDGAKCNQCGQPIWAIGSAVVGWNGCFTCVTGETDSSEDYEINSVCYKK
;
A
#
# COMPACT_ATOMS: atom_id res chain seq x y z
N MET A 1 2.26 -6.99 -12.20
CA MET A 1 1.08 -6.16 -11.97
C MET A 1 0.43 -6.57 -10.66
N PHE A 2 0.00 -5.61 -9.87
CA PHE A 2 -0.62 -5.92 -8.60
C PHE A 2 -2.01 -6.54 -8.76
N THR A 3 -2.39 -7.36 -7.80
CA THR A 3 -3.75 -7.86 -7.72
C THR A 3 -4.58 -6.84 -6.92
N PRO A 4 -5.73 -6.40 -7.43
CA PRO A 4 -6.52 -5.41 -6.70
C PRO A 4 -7.17 -6.00 -5.45
N ILE A 5 -7.21 -5.21 -4.38
CA ILE A 5 -7.84 -5.61 -3.13
C ILE A 5 -8.53 -4.37 -2.56
N THR A 6 -9.64 -4.56 -1.87
CA THR A 6 -10.31 -3.43 -1.22
C THR A 6 -9.60 -3.10 0.09
N ILE A 7 -9.83 -1.87 0.56
CA ILE A 7 -9.28 -1.46 1.86
C ILE A 7 -9.81 -2.38 2.95
N ASP A 8 -11.11 -2.70 2.91
CA ASP A 8 -11.71 -3.56 3.93
C ASP A 8 -11.08 -4.95 3.95
N ASP A 9 -10.89 -5.53 2.77
CA ASP A 9 -10.29 -6.85 2.69
C ASP A 9 -8.86 -6.85 3.16
N PHE A 10 -8.11 -5.82 2.81
CA PHE A 10 -6.73 -5.72 3.26
C PHE A 10 -6.64 -5.59 4.78
N VAL A 11 -7.47 -4.72 5.36
CA VAL A 11 -7.45 -4.50 6.80
C VAL A 11 -7.81 -5.78 7.54
N LYS A 12 -8.80 -6.51 7.02
CA LYS A 12 -9.19 -7.77 7.63
C LYS A 12 -8.04 -8.78 7.62
N SER A 13 -7.38 -8.90 6.49
CA SER A 13 -6.24 -9.80 6.35
C SER A 13 -5.07 -9.36 7.23
N TYR A 14 -4.80 -8.07 7.29
CA TYR A 14 -3.72 -7.53 8.09
C TYR A 14 -3.93 -7.84 9.58
N LYS A 15 -5.15 -7.65 10.08
CA LYS A 15 -5.44 -7.93 11.46
C LYS A 15 -5.35 -9.42 11.77
N LYS A 16 -5.75 -10.26 10.82
CA LYS A 16 -5.64 -11.70 10.99
C LYS A 16 -4.19 -12.13 11.12
N ASN A 17 -3.30 -11.53 10.33
CA ASN A 17 -1.89 -11.89 10.34
C ASN A 17 -1.11 -11.19 11.45
N ASN A 18 -1.72 -10.19 12.09
CA ASN A 18 -1.06 -9.43 13.14
C ASN A 18 -2.01 -9.28 14.33
N PRO A 19 -2.37 -10.38 14.98
CA PRO A 19 -3.42 -10.32 16.02
C PRO A 19 -3.01 -9.53 17.26
N SER A 20 -1.72 -9.30 17.44
CA SER A 20 -1.27 -8.52 18.58
C SER A 20 -1.36 -7.01 18.34
N GLU A 21 -1.65 -6.59 17.13
CA GLU A 21 -1.85 -5.18 16.84
C GLU A 21 -3.14 -4.71 17.47
N LYS A 22 -3.00 -3.81 18.40
CA LYS A 22 -4.17 -3.29 19.05
C LYS A 22 -4.81 -2.16 18.35
N ASN A 23 -4.07 -1.51 17.50
CA ASN A 23 -4.58 -0.32 17.01
C ASN A 23 -5.13 -0.53 15.62
N SER A 24 -6.21 0.07 15.35
CA SER A 24 -6.84 -0.08 14.06
C SER A 24 -6.52 1.07 13.15
N ASN A 25 -5.44 1.80 13.46
CA ASN A 25 -5.05 2.93 12.64
C ASN A 25 -4.60 2.56 11.25
N ILE A 26 -4.36 1.27 11.00
CA ILE A 26 -3.94 0.86 9.66
C ILE A 26 -4.97 1.28 8.61
N ARG A 27 -6.26 1.22 8.94
CA ARG A 27 -7.29 1.65 8.00
C ARG A 27 -7.17 3.15 7.72
N ALA A 28 -7.01 3.96 8.76
CA ALA A 28 -6.90 5.39 8.58
C ALA A 28 -5.64 5.76 7.80
N VAL A 29 -4.53 5.14 8.14
CA VAL A 29 -3.27 5.39 7.44
C VAL A 29 -3.38 4.98 5.98
N LEU A 30 -4.01 3.83 5.73
CA LEU A 30 -4.15 3.34 4.37
C LEU A 30 -5.04 4.26 3.54
N ILE A 31 -6.13 4.77 4.12
CA ILE A 31 -7.02 5.70 3.44
C ILE A 31 -6.23 6.95 3.05
N GLU A 32 -5.44 7.49 3.97
CA GLU A 32 -4.63 8.67 3.69
C GLU A 32 -3.59 8.39 2.61
N THR A 33 -2.98 7.22 2.67
CA THR A 33 -1.94 6.85 1.71
C THR A 33 -2.53 6.67 0.31
N VAL A 34 -3.71 6.07 0.23
CA VAL A 34 -4.40 5.92 -1.05
C VAL A 34 -4.71 7.28 -1.64
N GLN A 35 -5.18 8.22 -0.79
CA GLN A 35 -5.46 9.56 -1.28
C GLN A 35 -4.19 10.25 -1.75
N ALA A 36 -3.09 10.07 -1.03
CA ALA A 36 -1.81 10.64 -1.43
C ALA A 36 -1.39 10.09 -2.79
N LYS A 37 -1.57 8.80 -3.02
CA LYS A 37 -1.22 8.23 -4.32
C LYS A 37 -2.08 8.81 -5.43
N LYS A 38 -3.37 9.00 -5.16
CA LYS A 38 -4.24 9.63 -6.15
C LYS A 38 -3.80 11.05 -6.46
N ASP A 39 -3.23 11.73 -5.48
CA ASP A 39 -2.74 13.11 -5.65
C ASP A 39 -1.36 13.16 -6.27
N GLY A 40 -0.78 12.02 -6.61
CA GLY A 40 0.51 11.99 -7.30
C GLY A 40 1.72 11.84 -6.41
N ALA A 41 1.54 11.37 -5.19
CA ALA A 41 2.69 11.16 -4.29
C ALA A 41 3.69 10.19 -4.89
N LYS A 42 4.95 10.43 -4.64
CA LYS A 42 6.01 9.66 -5.25
C LYS A 42 6.95 9.10 -4.18
N CYS A 43 7.60 8.00 -4.55
CA CYS A 43 8.59 7.37 -3.69
C CYS A 43 9.69 8.36 -3.32
N ASN A 44 10.02 8.40 -2.04
CA ASN A 44 11.06 9.32 -1.55
C ASN A 44 12.44 8.98 -2.10
N GLN A 45 12.62 7.77 -2.60
CA GLN A 45 13.94 7.34 -3.03
C GLN A 45 14.12 7.35 -4.54
N CYS A 46 13.12 6.91 -5.30
CA CYS A 46 13.29 6.79 -6.74
C CYS A 46 12.34 7.64 -7.55
N GLY A 47 11.37 8.28 -6.92
CA GLY A 47 10.46 9.18 -7.63
C GLY A 47 9.34 8.48 -8.38
N GLN A 48 9.22 7.17 -8.27
CA GLN A 48 8.11 6.45 -8.89
C GLN A 48 6.85 6.59 -8.04
N PRO A 49 5.67 6.37 -8.61
CA PRO A 49 4.44 6.41 -7.80
C PRO A 49 4.54 5.46 -6.62
N ILE A 50 3.97 5.86 -5.50
CA ILE A 50 4.06 5.05 -4.30
C ILE A 50 3.19 3.80 -4.42
N TRP A 51 3.55 2.80 -3.61
CA TRP A 51 2.73 1.60 -3.43
C TRP A 51 1.94 1.83 -2.14
N ALA A 52 0.63 2.03 -2.27
CA ALA A 52 -0.16 2.50 -1.13
C ALA A 52 -0.10 1.53 0.05
N ILE A 53 -0.24 0.23 -0.20
CA ILE A 53 -0.20 -0.75 0.88
C ILE A 53 1.16 -0.73 1.56
N GLY A 54 2.22 -0.79 0.78
CA GLY A 54 3.57 -0.80 1.35
C GLY A 54 3.87 0.46 2.11
N SER A 55 3.52 1.62 1.56
CA SER A 55 3.77 2.88 2.23
C SER A 55 3.03 2.98 3.55
N ALA A 56 1.79 2.47 3.59
CA ALA A 56 1.02 2.49 4.83
C ALA A 56 1.67 1.61 5.91
N VAL A 57 2.19 0.47 5.50
CA VAL A 57 2.77 -0.49 6.45
C VAL A 57 4.13 0.00 6.96
N VAL A 58 4.99 0.51 6.07
CA VAL A 58 6.33 0.90 6.50
C VAL A 58 6.39 2.31 7.06
N GLY A 59 5.38 3.14 6.81
CA GLY A 59 5.33 4.47 7.40
C GLY A 59 6.05 5.56 6.63
N TRP A 60 6.44 5.31 5.38
CA TRP A 60 7.04 6.34 4.53
C TRP A 60 6.63 6.09 3.08
N ASN A 61 6.73 7.12 2.26
CA ASN A 61 6.34 7.02 0.85
C ASN A 61 7.35 6.20 0.08
N GLY A 62 6.98 4.98 -0.29
CA GLY A 62 7.87 4.10 -1.02
C GLY A 62 7.16 3.38 -2.14
N CYS A 63 7.87 3.11 -3.23
CA CYS A 63 7.34 2.29 -4.30
C CYS A 63 7.58 0.82 -3.97
N PHE A 64 6.96 -0.05 -4.75
CA PHE A 64 7.07 -1.48 -4.49
C PHE A 64 8.53 -1.93 -4.44
N THR A 65 9.31 -1.52 -5.42
CA THR A 65 10.72 -1.95 -5.49
C THR A 65 11.53 -1.43 -4.32
N CYS A 66 11.32 -0.17 -3.93
CA CYS A 66 12.10 0.39 -2.81
C CYS A 66 11.71 -0.22 -1.47
N VAL A 67 10.45 -0.63 -1.33
CA VAL A 67 9.98 -1.23 -0.08
C VAL A 67 10.39 -2.70 0.02
N THR A 68 10.26 -3.45 -1.07
CA THR A 68 10.47 -4.89 -1.02
C THR A 68 11.80 -5.34 -1.61
N GLY A 69 12.40 -4.53 -2.47
CA GLY A 69 13.60 -4.93 -3.19
C GLY A 69 13.33 -5.78 -4.40
N GLU A 70 12.07 -5.95 -4.78
CA GLU A 70 11.70 -6.79 -5.92
C GLU A 70 11.13 -5.96 -7.03
N THR A 71 11.20 -6.48 -8.24
CA THR A 71 10.64 -5.79 -9.40
C THR A 71 9.33 -6.39 -9.89
N ASP A 72 9.05 -7.65 -9.53
CA ASP A 72 7.85 -8.34 -9.98
C ASP A 72 6.79 -8.30 -8.89
N SER A 73 5.71 -7.59 -9.16
CA SER A 73 4.62 -7.43 -8.20
C SER A 73 3.43 -8.34 -8.48
N SER A 74 3.60 -9.36 -9.32
CA SER A 74 2.47 -10.15 -9.77
C SER A 74 1.80 -10.93 -8.65
N GLU A 75 2.50 -11.18 -7.55
CA GLU A 75 1.92 -11.91 -6.43
C GLU A 75 1.56 -10.99 -5.26
N ASP A 76 1.62 -9.69 -5.47
CA ASP A 76 1.33 -8.74 -4.40
C ASP A 76 0.08 -7.95 -4.71
N TYR A 77 -0.42 -7.25 -3.71
CA TYR A 77 -1.68 -6.55 -3.78
C TYR A 77 -1.50 -5.05 -3.74
N GLU A 78 -2.43 -4.36 -4.36
CA GLU A 78 -2.56 -2.92 -4.21
C GLU A 78 -4.03 -2.58 -4.08
N ILE A 79 -4.34 -1.47 -3.43
CA ILE A 79 -5.72 -1.06 -3.25
C ILE A 79 -6.36 -0.81 -4.61
N ASN A 80 -7.56 -1.34 -4.79
CA ASN A 80 -8.20 -1.37 -6.10
C ASN A 80 -8.40 0.02 -6.70
N SER A 81 -8.64 1.04 -5.88
CA SER A 81 -8.89 2.38 -6.41
C SER A 81 -7.63 3.02 -6.98
N VAL A 82 -6.45 2.52 -6.67
CA VAL A 82 -5.19 3.06 -7.20
C VAL A 82 -4.34 1.98 -7.86
N CYS A 83 -4.89 0.78 -8.01
CA CYS A 83 -4.17 -0.33 -8.62
C CYS A 83 -4.04 -0.16 -10.12
N TYR A 84 -5.08 0.38 -10.75
CA TYR A 84 -5.09 0.52 -12.18
C TYR A 84 -4.55 1.87 -12.57
N LYS A 85 -3.51 1.85 -13.39
CA LYS A 85 -2.88 3.09 -13.83
C LYS A 85 -3.63 3.62 -15.03
N LYS A 86 -3.60 4.89 -15.16
CA LYS A 86 -4.16 5.53 -16.33
C LYS A 86 -3.06 6.04 -17.21
#